data_9dbf32648bfe0b66f5485678750fc25a
#
_entry.id   9dbf32648bfe0b66f5485678750fc25a
#
_cell.length_a   1.000
_cell.length_b   1.000
_cell.length_c   1.000
_cell.angle_alpha   90.00
_cell.angle_beta   90.00
_cell.angle_gamma   90.00
#
_symmetry.space_group_name_H-M   'P 1'
#
loop_
_entity.id
_entity.type
_entity.pdbx_description
1 polymer ?
#
loop_
_entity_poly.entity_id
_entity_poly.type
_entity_poly.pdbx_seq_one_letter_code
_entity_poly.pdbx_strand_id
1 'polypeptide(L)'
;MYKGIAGSEGIGIGNVVIIEEHEIVIENKKITDTDAEIARLQGAIEKFVDDTNAMADRMEKTVGAKDADILRGHIQMLQDPTIEEQITALIVSEKITAEKALDQVLEQTAEIFAQIPDELLQQRATDFRDIKARILKILLGIEDYDISAAPAGTVLVAHDLTPSMTAGIVAENIAGILTEVGGRTSHSAILARAMEIPAVLSIDGICTSVKNGDRVVLDGTSGEAIVNPDAETEQKFAELLEEYKKEKEPVSYTHLTL
;
A
#
# COMPACT_ATOMS: atom_id res chain seq x y z
N MET A 1 13.24 -3.53 -20.39
CA MET A 1 12.05 -2.71 -20.69
C MET A 1 10.83 -3.53 -20.33
N TYR A 2 9.95 -2.93 -19.57
CA TYR A 2 8.71 -3.54 -19.07
C TYR A 2 7.54 -2.73 -19.58
N LYS A 3 6.38 -3.38 -19.72
CA LYS A 3 5.13 -2.75 -20.10
C LYS A 3 4.03 -3.21 -19.15
N GLY A 4 3.31 -2.25 -18.59
CA GLY A 4 2.20 -2.48 -17.69
C GLY A 4 1.00 -1.61 -18.04
N ILE A 5 0.12 -1.44 -17.08
CA ILE A 5 -1.06 -0.58 -17.18
C ILE A 5 -0.68 0.84 -16.75
N ALA A 6 -1.02 1.84 -17.55
CA ALA A 6 -0.94 3.25 -17.20
C ALA A 6 -1.82 3.53 -15.98
N GLY A 7 -1.21 3.72 -14.83
CA GLY A 7 -1.90 3.94 -13.55
C GLY A 7 -2.10 5.41 -13.21
N SER A 8 -1.06 6.21 -13.39
CA SER A 8 -1.04 7.66 -13.19
C SER A 8 -0.06 8.29 -14.16
N GLU A 9 -0.48 9.36 -14.83
CA GLU A 9 0.29 10.05 -15.86
C GLU A 9 1.56 10.71 -15.31
N GLY A 10 2.56 10.85 -16.16
CA GLY A 10 3.80 11.56 -15.86
C GLY A 10 5.04 10.75 -16.16
N ILE A 11 6.19 11.41 -16.05
CA ILE A 11 7.51 10.83 -16.23
C ILE A 11 8.21 10.72 -14.89
N GLY A 12 8.73 9.55 -14.57
CA GLY A 12 9.50 9.30 -13.34
C GLY A 12 10.92 8.84 -13.66
N ILE A 13 11.89 9.37 -12.89
CA ILE A 13 13.29 8.97 -12.96
C ILE A 13 13.82 8.86 -11.54
N GLY A 14 14.24 7.66 -11.13
CA GLY A 14 14.68 7.48 -9.75
C GLY A 14 15.38 6.16 -9.50
N ASN A 15 15.63 5.89 -8.23
CA ASN A 15 16.23 4.64 -7.79
C ASN A 15 15.18 3.76 -7.10
N VAL A 16 15.25 2.47 -7.38
CA VAL A 16 14.32 1.47 -6.85
C VAL A 16 14.46 1.34 -5.34
N VAL A 17 13.32 1.34 -4.67
CA VAL A 17 13.13 0.81 -3.32
C VAL A 17 12.02 -0.22 -3.40
N ILE A 18 12.36 -1.47 -3.13
CA ILE A 18 11.40 -2.58 -3.10
C ILE A 18 10.74 -2.60 -1.74
N ILE A 19 9.43 -2.55 -1.72
CA ILE A 19 8.62 -2.79 -0.53
C ILE A 19 8.40 -4.29 -0.45
N GLU A 20 9.21 -4.95 0.37
CA GLU A 20 9.11 -6.39 0.59
C GLU A 20 7.88 -6.71 1.43
N GLU A 21 7.04 -7.60 0.94
CA GLU A 21 6.03 -8.24 1.78
C GLU A 21 6.74 -9.34 2.56
N HIS A 22 6.89 -9.14 3.86
CA HIS A 22 7.40 -10.21 4.72
C HIS A 22 6.40 -11.37 4.76
N GLU A 23 6.88 -12.55 4.41
CA GLU A 23 6.09 -13.77 4.59
C GLU A 23 5.77 -13.95 6.08
N ILE A 24 4.49 -13.84 6.42
CA ILE A 24 4.03 -14.01 7.79
C ILE A 24 3.91 -15.51 8.07
N VAL A 25 4.88 -16.06 8.76
CA VAL A 25 4.86 -17.47 9.18
C VAL A 25 4.18 -17.59 10.54
N ILE A 26 3.00 -18.20 10.56
CA ILE A 26 2.24 -18.45 11.78
C ILE A 26 2.59 -19.85 12.31
N GLU A 27 3.21 -19.91 13.47
CA GLU A 27 3.55 -21.16 14.12
C GLU A 27 2.27 -21.89 14.62
N ASN A 28 2.18 -23.18 14.34
CA ASN A 28 1.11 -24.01 14.88
C ASN A 28 1.43 -24.46 16.31
N LYS A 29 1.30 -23.56 17.28
CA LYS A 29 1.65 -23.76 18.67
C LYS A 29 0.39 -23.80 19.55
N LYS A 30 0.35 -24.73 20.50
CA LYS A 30 -0.70 -24.74 21.52
C LYS A 30 -0.28 -23.87 22.70
N ILE A 31 -1.24 -23.14 23.24
CA ILE A 31 -1.07 -22.28 24.42
C ILE A 31 -1.66 -22.91 25.67
N THR A 32 -1.20 -22.48 26.83
CA THR A 32 -1.72 -22.94 28.12
C THR A 32 -2.49 -21.84 28.87
N ASP A 33 -2.13 -20.59 28.64
CA ASP A 33 -2.74 -19.42 29.26
C ASP A 33 -3.53 -18.62 28.22
N THR A 34 -4.81 -18.86 28.17
CA THR A 34 -5.74 -18.20 27.23
C THR A 34 -5.99 -16.73 27.58
N ASP A 35 -5.96 -16.39 28.88
CA ASP A 35 -6.23 -15.03 29.32
C ASP A 35 -5.06 -14.10 28.94
N ALA A 36 -3.82 -14.56 29.12
CA ALA A 36 -2.64 -13.84 28.69
C ALA A 36 -2.63 -13.65 27.16
N GLU A 37 -3.06 -14.66 26.40
CA GLU A 37 -3.12 -14.61 24.94
C GLU A 37 -4.20 -13.62 24.44
N ILE A 38 -5.35 -13.59 25.08
CA ILE A 38 -6.42 -12.62 24.80
C ILE A 38 -5.92 -11.20 25.11
N ALA A 39 -5.26 -10.99 26.24
CA ALA A 39 -4.69 -9.68 26.58
C ALA A 39 -3.65 -9.23 25.55
N ARG A 40 -2.83 -10.15 25.00
CA ARG A 40 -1.87 -9.86 23.94
C ARG A 40 -2.56 -9.46 22.64
N LEU A 41 -3.66 -10.13 22.28
CA LEU A 41 -4.48 -9.76 21.14
C LEU A 41 -5.08 -8.36 21.30
N GLN A 42 -5.66 -8.07 22.46
CA GLN A 42 -6.26 -6.76 22.76
C GLN A 42 -5.23 -5.63 22.65
N GLY A 43 -4.03 -5.82 23.21
CA GLY A 43 -2.95 -4.86 23.07
C GLY A 43 -2.52 -4.63 21.62
N ALA A 44 -2.54 -5.68 20.78
CA ALA A 44 -2.25 -5.54 19.35
C ALA A 44 -3.36 -4.81 18.59
N ILE A 45 -4.62 -5.03 18.96
CA ILE A 45 -5.78 -4.31 18.39
C ILE A 45 -5.75 -2.83 18.78
N GLU A 46 -5.47 -2.51 20.05
CA GLU A 46 -5.32 -1.13 20.51
C GLU A 46 -4.22 -0.41 19.73
N LYS A 47 -3.04 -1.04 19.60
CA LYS A 47 -1.94 -0.48 18.80
C LYS A 47 -2.32 -0.29 17.33
N PHE A 48 -3.01 -1.25 16.72
CA PHE A 48 -3.51 -1.12 15.35
C PHE A 48 -4.43 0.09 15.19
N VAL A 49 -5.34 0.31 16.15
CA VAL A 49 -6.28 1.45 16.14
C VAL A 49 -5.52 2.77 16.24
N ASP A 50 -4.56 2.88 17.16
CA ASP A 50 -3.75 4.09 17.33
C ASP A 50 -2.91 4.39 16.09
N ASP A 51 -2.19 3.40 15.58
CA ASP A 51 -1.37 3.53 14.38
C ASP A 51 -2.23 3.91 13.15
N THR A 52 -3.43 3.31 13.03
CA THR A 52 -4.35 3.59 11.91
C THR A 52 -4.93 5.00 11.98
N ASN A 53 -5.30 5.48 13.17
CA ASN A 53 -5.74 6.87 13.35
C ASN A 53 -4.63 7.85 12.97
N ALA A 54 -3.40 7.61 13.42
CA ALA A 54 -2.26 8.45 13.07
C ALA A 54 -1.97 8.46 11.56
N MET A 55 -2.16 7.32 10.88
CA MET A 55 -2.05 7.22 9.42
C MET A 55 -3.17 8.00 8.72
N ALA A 56 -4.43 7.83 9.16
CA ALA A 56 -5.58 8.55 8.61
C ALA A 56 -5.43 10.07 8.74
N ASP A 57 -4.97 10.56 9.89
CA ASP A 57 -4.76 11.98 10.12
C ASP A 57 -3.65 12.57 9.24
N ARG A 58 -2.63 11.78 8.91
CA ARG A 58 -1.60 12.19 7.93
C ARG A 58 -2.17 12.22 6.52
N MET A 59 -2.86 11.15 6.11
CA MET A 59 -3.46 11.04 4.77
C MET A 59 -4.49 12.13 4.52
N GLU A 60 -5.30 12.51 5.52
CA GLU A 60 -6.27 13.60 5.40
C GLU A 60 -5.61 14.93 5.04
N LYS A 61 -4.42 15.19 5.59
CA LYS A 61 -3.66 16.43 5.31
C LYS A 61 -2.97 16.43 3.95
N THR A 62 -2.56 15.26 3.45
CA THR A 62 -1.75 15.14 2.23
C THR A 62 -2.57 14.82 0.99
N VAL A 63 -3.62 14.02 1.13
CA VAL A 63 -4.45 13.53 0.00
C VAL A 63 -5.89 14.02 0.12
N GLY A 64 -6.47 13.96 1.31
CA GLY A 64 -7.82 14.42 1.59
C GLY A 64 -8.64 13.49 2.47
N ALA A 65 -9.78 14.00 2.97
CA ALA A 65 -10.62 13.29 3.94
C ALA A 65 -11.19 11.97 3.38
N LYS A 66 -11.54 11.94 2.10
CA LYS A 66 -12.16 10.77 1.47
C LYS A 66 -11.25 9.54 1.49
N ASP A 67 -9.96 9.73 1.26
CA ASP A 67 -8.98 8.64 1.27
C ASP A 67 -8.63 8.23 2.69
N ALA A 68 -8.57 9.17 3.63
CA ALA A 68 -8.41 8.89 5.06
C ALA A 68 -9.59 8.07 5.64
N ASP A 69 -10.80 8.26 5.13
CA ASP A 69 -11.99 7.52 5.58
C ASP A 69 -11.91 6.02 5.27
N ILE A 70 -11.10 5.59 4.29
CA ILE A 70 -10.82 4.18 4.04
C ILE A 70 -10.13 3.56 5.26
N LEU A 71 -9.09 4.21 5.76
CA LEU A 71 -8.36 3.74 6.96
C LEU A 71 -9.23 3.77 8.22
N ARG A 72 -10.05 4.81 8.39
CA ARG A 72 -11.03 4.85 9.49
C ARG A 72 -12.07 3.72 9.38
N GLY A 73 -12.43 3.35 8.15
CA GLY A 73 -13.28 2.20 7.86
C GLY A 73 -12.66 0.87 8.34
N HIS A 74 -11.35 0.69 8.23
CA HIS A 74 -10.65 -0.50 8.76
C HIS A 74 -10.83 -0.63 10.27
N ILE A 75 -10.77 0.47 11.01
CA ILE A 75 -11.02 0.46 12.46
C ILE A 75 -12.46 0.01 12.75
N GLN A 76 -13.44 0.55 12.02
CA GLN A 76 -14.84 0.19 12.21
C GLN A 76 -15.11 -1.29 11.88
N MET A 77 -14.48 -1.82 10.82
CA MET A 77 -14.60 -3.23 10.47
C MET A 77 -14.04 -4.15 11.56
N LEU A 78 -12.91 -3.80 12.16
CA LEU A 78 -12.30 -4.59 13.24
C LEU A 78 -13.08 -4.48 14.55
N GLN A 79 -13.72 -3.35 14.81
CA GLN A 79 -14.52 -3.10 16.00
C GLN A 79 -15.91 -3.76 15.97
N ASP A 80 -16.22 -4.57 14.94
CA ASP A 80 -17.41 -5.42 14.96
C ASP A 80 -17.27 -6.44 16.11
N PRO A 81 -18.16 -6.41 17.10
CA PRO A 81 -18.10 -7.31 18.26
C PRO A 81 -18.05 -8.79 17.88
N THR A 82 -18.67 -9.15 16.76
CA THR A 82 -18.72 -10.53 16.25
C THR A 82 -17.32 -11.04 15.89
N ILE A 83 -16.45 -10.19 15.37
CA ILE A 83 -15.09 -10.56 14.98
C ILE A 83 -14.25 -10.84 16.22
N GLU A 84 -14.25 -9.94 17.19
CA GLU A 84 -13.49 -10.11 18.44
C GLU A 84 -13.99 -11.34 19.24
N GLU A 85 -15.31 -11.53 19.33
CA GLU A 85 -15.91 -12.70 19.98
C GLU A 85 -15.48 -14.01 19.31
N GLN A 86 -15.47 -14.09 17.98
CA GLN A 86 -15.05 -15.29 17.26
C GLN A 86 -13.57 -15.59 17.45
N ILE A 87 -12.69 -14.58 17.40
CA ILE A 87 -11.26 -14.78 17.64
C ILE A 87 -11.02 -15.28 19.05
N THR A 88 -11.64 -14.65 20.05
CA THR A 88 -11.52 -15.02 21.47
C THR A 88 -12.05 -16.43 21.72
N ALA A 89 -13.20 -16.78 21.13
CA ALA A 89 -13.77 -18.12 21.24
C ALA A 89 -12.82 -19.21 20.69
N LEU A 90 -12.15 -18.96 19.58
CA LEU A 90 -11.15 -19.88 19.01
C LEU A 90 -9.92 -20.03 19.93
N ILE A 91 -9.41 -18.94 20.49
CA ILE A 91 -8.29 -18.97 21.44
C ILE A 91 -8.64 -19.87 22.62
N VAL A 92 -9.82 -19.70 23.20
CA VAL A 92 -10.27 -20.45 24.38
C VAL A 92 -10.55 -21.91 24.07
N SER A 93 -11.32 -22.18 23.01
CA SER A 93 -11.77 -23.55 22.67
C SER A 93 -10.67 -24.43 22.11
N GLU A 94 -9.83 -23.88 21.21
CA GLU A 94 -8.80 -24.65 20.52
C GLU A 94 -7.41 -24.51 21.15
N LYS A 95 -7.24 -23.60 22.10
CA LYS A 95 -5.96 -23.27 22.75
C LYS A 95 -4.85 -22.98 21.73
N ILE A 96 -5.19 -22.14 20.76
CA ILE A 96 -4.28 -21.67 19.71
C ILE A 96 -3.85 -20.24 19.98
N THR A 97 -2.76 -19.82 19.32
CA THR A 97 -2.21 -18.46 19.48
C THR A 97 -3.15 -17.42 18.89
N ALA A 98 -3.02 -16.17 19.33
CA ALA A 98 -3.78 -15.03 18.82
C ALA A 98 -3.58 -14.85 17.31
N GLU A 99 -2.34 -15.05 16.80
CA GLU A 99 -2.03 -15.00 15.37
C GLU A 99 -2.87 -16.01 14.60
N LYS A 100 -2.93 -17.24 15.10
CA LYS A 100 -3.65 -18.32 14.40
C LYS A 100 -5.15 -18.10 14.41
N ALA A 101 -5.71 -17.67 15.53
CA ALA A 101 -7.14 -17.37 15.64
C ALA A 101 -7.54 -16.16 14.79
N LEU A 102 -6.75 -15.09 14.81
CA LEU A 102 -6.94 -13.90 13.99
C LEU A 102 -6.88 -14.23 12.49
N ASP A 103 -5.87 -14.99 12.07
CA ASP A 103 -5.70 -15.42 10.67
C ASP A 103 -6.92 -16.18 10.19
N GLN A 104 -7.41 -17.15 10.96
CA GLN A 104 -8.56 -17.97 10.58
C GLN A 104 -9.84 -17.13 10.46
N VAL A 105 -10.15 -16.27 11.43
CA VAL A 105 -11.39 -15.48 11.42
C VAL A 105 -11.37 -14.44 10.31
N LEU A 106 -10.28 -13.67 10.19
CA LEU A 106 -10.24 -12.60 9.20
C LEU A 106 -10.12 -13.14 7.76
N GLU A 107 -9.36 -14.25 7.52
CA GLU A 107 -9.34 -14.86 6.19
C GLU A 107 -10.69 -15.46 5.81
N GLN A 108 -11.36 -16.17 6.73
CA GLN A 108 -12.71 -16.67 6.47
C GLN A 108 -13.69 -15.53 6.17
N THR A 109 -13.59 -14.41 6.88
CA THR A 109 -14.42 -13.24 6.61
C THR A 109 -14.11 -12.66 5.24
N ALA A 110 -12.83 -12.51 4.89
CA ALA A 110 -12.41 -12.04 3.57
C ALA A 110 -12.91 -12.94 2.44
N GLU A 111 -12.83 -14.27 2.62
CA GLU A 111 -13.34 -15.24 1.63
C GLU A 111 -14.85 -15.09 1.41
N ILE A 112 -15.63 -14.86 2.47
CA ILE A 112 -17.08 -14.62 2.36
C ILE A 112 -17.35 -13.39 1.49
N PHE A 113 -16.66 -12.27 1.76
CA PHE A 113 -16.81 -11.05 0.97
C PHE A 113 -16.35 -11.21 -0.48
N ALA A 114 -15.27 -11.97 -0.73
CA ALA A 114 -14.76 -12.23 -2.07
C ALA A 114 -15.73 -13.02 -2.96
N GLN A 115 -16.62 -13.83 -2.37
CA GLN A 115 -17.59 -14.63 -3.11
C GLN A 115 -18.86 -13.86 -3.48
N ILE A 116 -19.09 -12.68 -2.92
CA ILE A 116 -20.27 -11.87 -3.20
C ILE A 116 -20.10 -11.24 -4.60
N PRO A 117 -21.08 -11.37 -5.51
CA PRO A 117 -20.99 -10.80 -6.86
C PRO A 117 -21.29 -9.29 -6.87
N ASP A 118 -20.56 -8.53 -6.04
CA ASP A 118 -20.61 -7.08 -5.93
C ASP A 118 -19.18 -6.56 -5.75
N GLU A 119 -18.74 -5.69 -6.66
CA GLU A 119 -17.37 -5.22 -6.73
C GLU A 119 -16.94 -4.44 -5.47
N LEU A 120 -17.85 -3.66 -4.88
CA LEU A 120 -17.58 -2.91 -3.65
C LEU A 120 -17.41 -3.85 -2.44
N LEU A 121 -18.21 -4.91 -2.38
CA LEU A 121 -18.09 -5.91 -1.32
C LEU A 121 -16.86 -6.79 -1.51
N GLN A 122 -16.45 -7.08 -2.74
CA GLN A 122 -15.19 -7.78 -3.01
C GLN A 122 -13.96 -6.95 -2.58
N GLN A 123 -14.01 -5.63 -2.69
CA GLN A 123 -12.96 -4.76 -2.16
C GLN A 123 -12.80 -4.92 -0.64
N ARG A 124 -13.88 -5.17 0.10
CA ARG A 124 -13.82 -5.46 1.55
C ARG A 124 -12.98 -6.68 1.89
N ALA A 125 -12.92 -7.67 1.02
CA ALA A 125 -12.02 -8.82 1.21
C ALA A 125 -10.55 -8.37 1.28
N THR A 126 -10.14 -7.44 0.44
CA THR A 126 -8.79 -6.86 0.45
C THR A 126 -8.55 -6.05 1.72
N ASP A 127 -9.54 -5.26 2.16
CA ASP A 127 -9.46 -4.49 3.40
C ASP A 127 -9.25 -5.43 4.61
N PHE A 128 -10.00 -6.53 4.72
CA PHE A 128 -9.81 -7.51 5.80
C PHE A 128 -8.44 -8.17 5.78
N ARG A 129 -7.88 -8.44 4.61
CA ARG A 129 -6.52 -8.98 4.48
C ARG A 129 -5.45 -7.96 4.88
N ASP A 130 -5.63 -6.67 4.56
CA ASP A 130 -4.73 -5.60 5.02
C ASP A 130 -4.77 -5.47 6.56
N ILE A 131 -5.97 -5.43 7.16
CA ILE A 131 -6.16 -5.40 8.62
C ILE A 131 -5.45 -6.62 9.25
N LYS A 132 -5.71 -7.82 8.72
CA LYS A 132 -5.10 -9.07 9.19
C LYS A 132 -3.57 -9.00 9.17
N ALA A 133 -2.99 -8.64 8.03
CA ALA A 133 -1.54 -8.55 7.87
C ALA A 133 -0.91 -7.58 8.86
N ARG A 134 -1.52 -6.43 9.08
CA ARG A 134 -1.03 -5.40 10.01
C ARG A 134 -1.08 -5.86 11.46
N ILE A 135 -2.18 -6.46 11.90
CA ILE A 135 -2.29 -6.96 13.29
C ILE A 135 -1.34 -8.14 13.51
N LEU A 136 -1.20 -9.04 12.53
CA LEU A 136 -0.22 -10.14 12.60
C LEU A 136 1.21 -9.62 12.75
N LYS A 137 1.59 -8.59 12.01
CA LYS A 137 2.92 -7.95 12.15
C LYS A 137 3.11 -7.37 13.55
N ILE A 138 2.10 -6.70 14.12
CA ILE A 138 2.15 -6.19 15.48
C ILE A 138 2.35 -7.34 16.49
N LEU A 139 1.57 -8.43 16.37
CA LEU A 139 1.67 -9.60 17.24
C LEU A 139 3.04 -10.29 17.17
N LEU A 140 3.63 -10.34 15.98
CA LEU A 140 4.92 -10.98 15.71
C LEU A 140 6.12 -10.04 15.90
N GLY A 141 5.89 -8.75 16.15
CA GLY A 141 6.96 -7.76 16.29
C GLY A 141 7.72 -7.52 14.98
N ILE A 142 7.05 -7.68 13.83
CA ILE A 142 7.62 -7.41 12.50
C ILE A 142 7.43 -5.93 12.19
N GLU A 143 8.53 -5.23 11.92
CA GLU A 143 8.50 -3.85 11.48
C GLU A 143 8.47 -3.78 9.95
N ASP A 144 7.55 -2.97 9.41
CA ASP A 144 7.49 -2.69 7.98
C ASP A 144 8.52 -1.61 7.59
N TYR A 145 8.87 -1.58 6.31
CA TYR A 145 9.65 -0.47 5.76
C TYR A 145 8.87 0.84 5.93
N ASP A 146 9.49 1.81 6.57
CA ASP A 146 8.91 3.15 6.70
C ASP A 146 9.04 3.93 5.38
N ILE A 147 7.97 3.89 4.57
CA ILE A 147 7.92 4.60 3.28
C ILE A 147 8.10 6.12 3.46
N SER A 148 7.74 6.68 4.63
CA SER A 148 7.89 8.11 4.88
C SER A 148 9.36 8.53 4.97
N ALA A 149 10.26 7.60 5.27
CA ALA A 149 11.70 7.82 5.30
C ALA A 149 12.38 7.58 3.94
N ALA A 150 11.62 7.29 2.88
CA ALA A 150 12.18 7.08 1.55
C ALA A 150 12.95 8.31 1.05
N PRO A 151 14.17 8.13 0.49
CA PRO A 151 14.95 9.25 -0.03
C PRO A 151 14.26 9.91 -1.23
N ALA A 152 14.57 11.18 -1.46
CA ALA A 152 14.10 11.88 -2.66
C ALA A 152 14.56 11.17 -3.94
N GLY A 153 13.67 11.09 -4.93
CA GLY A 153 13.91 10.39 -6.18
C GLY A 153 13.74 8.86 -6.09
N THR A 154 12.98 8.38 -5.11
CA THR A 154 12.64 6.95 -4.98
C THR A 154 11.60 6.54 -6.01
N VAL A 155 11.83 5.41 -6.68
CA VAL A 155 10.81 4.65 -7.40
C VAL A 155 10.40 3.46 -6.51
N LEU A 156 9.17 3.50 -6.01
CA LEU A 156 8.63 2.42 -5.20
C LEU A 156 8.28 1.23 -6.09
N VAL A 157 8.73 0.05 -5.71
CA VAL A 157 8.38 -1.22 -6.36
C VAL A 157 7.76 -2.13 -5.32
N ALA A 158 6.54 -2.60 -5.59
CA ALA A 158 5.79 -3.46 -4.68
C ALA A 158 4.97 -4.50 -5.46
N HIS A 159 4.57 -5.59 -4.79
CA HIS A 159 3.58 -6.48 -5.35
C HIS A 159 2.24 -5.74 -5.55
N ASP A 160 1.73 -5.11 -4.50
CA ASP A 160 0.62 -4.15 -4.51
C ASP A 160 0.90 -3.06 -3.46
N LEU A 161 0.17 -1.96 -3.53
CA LEU A 161 0.19 -0.93 -2.50
C LEU A 161 -1.16 -0.90 -1.79
N THR A 162 -1.15 -1.35 -0.54
CA THR A 162 -2.34 -1.30 0.33
C THR A 162 -2.60 0.13 0.82
N PRO A 163 -3.83 0.43 1.29
CA PRO A 163 -4.14 1.74 1.89
C PRO A 163 -3.18 2.14 3.01
N SER A 164 -2.79 1.18 3.84
CA SER A 164 -1.86 1.44 4.95
C SER A 164 -0.45 1.79 4.48
N MET A 165 0.06 1.14 3.44
CA MET A 165 1.37 1.46 2.86
C MET A 165 1.38 2.87 2.26
N THR A 166 0.31 3.22 1.57
CA THR A 166 0.20 4.51 0.87
C THR A 166 0.07 5.70 1.80
N ALA A 167 -0.45 5.50 3.03
CA ALA A 167 -0.53 6.55 4.05
C ALA A 167 0.84 7.10 4.50
N GLY A 168 1.92 6.35 4.28
CA GLY A 168 3.29 6.77 4.55
C GLY A 168 3.98 7.53 3.42
N ILE A 169 3.38 7.63 2.24
CA ILE A 169 4.02 8.24 1.07
C ILE A 169 4.16 9.76 1.27
N VAL A 170 5.39 10.24 1.09
CA VAL A 170 5.72 11.66 0.95
C VAL A 170 5.94 11.92 -0.54
N ALA A 171 4.95 12.54 -1.20
CA ALA A 171 4.89 12.65 -2.66
C ALA A 171 6.16 13.28 -3.27
N GLU A 172 6.76 14.25 -2.61
CA GLU A 172 7.96 14.94 -3.06
C GLU A 172 9.19 14.02 -3.14
N ASN A 173 9.19 12.93 -2.38
CA ASN A 173 10.29 11.97 -2.35
C ASN A 173 10.12 10.87 -3.41
N ILE A 174 8.90 10.65 -3.89
CA ILE A 174 8.59 9.52 -4.78
C ILE A 174 8.58 9.97 -6.24
N ALA A 175 9.54 9.47 -7.00
CA ALA A 175 9.66 9.74 -8.43
C ALA A 175 8.73 8.86 -9.29
N GLY A 176 8.24 7.75 -8.75
CA GLY A 176 7.33 6.87 -9.46
C GLY A 176 6.95 5.62 -8.67
N ILE A 177 5.94 4.92 -9.16
CA ILE A 177 5.41 3.69 -8.56
C ILE A 177 5.33 2.60 -9.64
N LEU A 178 5.84 1.41 -9.31
CA LEU A 178 5.70 0.20 -10.13
C LEU A 178 5.09 -0.91 -9.28
N THR A 179 4.02 -1.57 -9.76
CA THR A 179 3.43 -2.71 -9.06
C THR A 179 3.29 -3.94 -9.94
N GLU A 180 3.33 -5.14 -9.34
CA GLU A 180 3.10 -6.40 -10.04
C GLU A 180 1.63 -6.62 -10.38
N VAL A 181 0.73 -6.16 -9.51
CA VAL A 181 -0.71 -6.26 -9.69
C VAL A 181 -1.36 -4.88 -9.64
N GLY A 182 -2.65 -4.83 -9.89
CA GLY A 182 -3.44 -3.62 -9.85
C GLY A 182 -3.89 -3.16 -11.24
N GLY A 183 -5.03 -2.49 -11.29
CA GLY A 183 -5.64 -1.93 -12.49
C GLY A 183 -5.85 -0.43 -12.37
N ARG A 184 -6.46 0.18 -13.38
CA ARG A 184 -6.77 1.61 -13.39
C ARG A 184 -7.69 2.07 -12.26
N THR A 185 -8.46 1.16 -11.71
CA THR A 185 -9.39 1.37 -10.60
C THR A 185 -8.86 0.86 -9.26
N SER A 186 -7.64 0.33 -9.22
CA SER A 186 -7.02 -0.12 -7.97
C SER A 186 -6.74 1.05 -7.04
N HIS A 187 -6.60 0.76 -5.74
CA HIS A 187 -6.26 1.76 -4.73
C HIS A 187 -4.94 2.47 -5.07
N SER A 188 -3.92 1.70 -5.45
CA SER A 188 -2.61 2.21 -5.89
C SER A 188 -2.72 3.22 -7.03
N ALA A 189 -3.59 2.96 -8.03
CA ALA A 189 -3.80 3.87 -9.15
C ALA A 189 -4.53 5.16 -8.74
N ILE A 190 -5.56 5.03 -7.90
CA ILE A 190 -6.34 6.18 -7.41
C ILE A 190 -5.43 7.11 -6.62
N LEU A 191 -4.65 6.55 -5.72
CA LEU A 191 -3.76 7.32 -4.86
C LEU A 191 -2.60 7.94 -5.63
N ALA A 192 -1.96 7.20 -6.54
CA ALA A 192 -0.90 7.73 -7.40
C ALA A 192 -1.38 8.96 -8.19
N ARG A 193 -2.61 8.91 -8.72
CA ARG A 193 -3.23 10.07 -9.39
C ARG A 193 -3.51 11.22 -8.44
N ALA A 194 -4.04 10.94 -7.24
CA ALA A 194 -4.33 11.99 -6.25
C ALA A 194 -3.06 12.71 -5.77
N MET A 195 -1.93 11.98 -5.71
CA MET A 195 -0.62 12.52 -5.35
C MET A 195 0.19 13.03 -6.56
N GLU A 196 -0.34 12.91 -7.78
CA GLU A 196 0.35 13.23 -9.03
C GLU A 196 1.69 12.50 -9.22
N ILE A 197 1.81 11.28 -8.70
CA ILE A 197 2.99 10.42 -8.84
C ILE A 197 2.82 9.56 -10.09
N PRO A 198 3.79 9.53 -11.04
CA PRO A 198 3.75 8.63 -12.18
C PRO A 198 3.68 7.17 -11.75
N ALA A 199 2.78 6.37 -12.34
CA ALA A 199 2.62 4.96 -11.95
C ALA A 199 2.38 4.03 -13.13
N VAL A 200 3.10 2.90 -13.13
CA VAL A 200 2.89 1.78 -14.05
C VAL A 200 2.57 0.53 -13.23
N LEU A 201 1.41 -0.07 -13.50
CA LEU A 201 0.85 -1.17 -12.73
C LEU A 201 0.80 -2.45 -13.55
N SER A 202 0.62 -3.60 -12.89
CA SER A 202 0.54 -4.92 -13.53
C SER A 202 1.77 -5.24 -14.36
N ILE A 203 2.95 -5.06 -13.80
CA ILE A 203 4.22 -5.49 -14.40
C ILE A 203 4.61 -6.82 -13.78
N ASP A 204 4.33 -7.91 -14.47
CA ASP A 204 4.61 -9.27 -14.00
C ASP A 204 6.09 -9.46 -13.65
N GLY A 205 6.36 -9.97 -12.44
CA GLY A 205 7.69 -10.28 -11.94
C GLY A 205 8.62 -9.09 -11.70
N ILE A 206 8.10 -7.86 -11.62
CA ILE A 206 8.95 -6.67 -11.41
C ILE A 206 9.70 -6.74 -10.08
N CYS A 207 9.07 -7.18 -8.99
CA CYS A 207 9.69 -7.27 -7.67
C CYS A 207 10.90 -8.20 -7.62
N THR A 208 10.90 -9.25 -8.46
CA THR A 208 12.00 -10.22 -8.56
C THR A 208 13.04 -9.84 -9.61
N SER A 209 12.69 -8.97 -10.53
CA SER A 209 13.52 -8.56 -11.67
C SER A 209 14.41 -7.36 -11.38
N VAL A 210 14.15 -6.63 -10.32
CA VAL A 210 14.89 -5.43 -9.90
C VAL A 210 15.54 -5.62 -8.55
N LYS A 211 16.47 -4.73 -8.21
CA LYS A 211 17.12 -4.68 -6.89
C LYS A 211 17.04 -3.27 -6.33
N ASN A 212 17.07 -3.18 -4.99
CA ASN A 212 17.20 -1.89 -4.32
C ASN A 212 18.41 -1.12 -4.86
N GLY A 213 18.18 0.14 -5.24
CA GLY A 213 19.18 1.01 -5.84
C GLY A 213 19.31 0.94 -7.36
N ASP A 214 18.64 0.00 -8.04
CA ASP A 214 18.59 -0.01 -9.51
C ASP A 214 18.01 1.31 -10.05
N ARG A 215 18.60 1.82 -11.13
CA ARG A 215 18.09 3.02 -11.79
C ARG A 215 16.88 2.69 -12.65
N VAL A 216 15.81 3.50 -12.55
CA VAL A 216 14.59 3.30 -13.34
C VAL A 216 14.13 4.60 -13.95
N VAL A 217 13.67 4.52 -15.20
CA VAL A 217 12.85 5.55 -15.84
C VAL A 217 11.50 4.94 -16.17
N LEU A 218 10.42 5.70 -15.99
CA LEU A 218 9.07 5.25 -16.27
C LEU A 218 8.23 6.36 -16.91
N ASP A 219 7.30 5.94 -17.75
CA ASP A 219 6.25 6.78 -18.33
C ASP A 219 4.88 6.22 -17.92
N GLY A 220 4.26 6.87 -16.96
CA GLY A 220 2.95 6.50 -16.46
C GLY A 220 1.81 6.76 -17.44
N THR A 221 2.03 7.52 -18.51
CA THR A 221 1.07 7.78 -19.59
C THR A 221 1.03 6.63 -20.59
N SER A 222 2.21 6.17 -21.03
CA SER A 222 2.32 5.02 -21.94
C SER A 222 2.28 3.66 -21.24
N GLY A 223 2.57 3.62 -19.95
CA GLY A 223 2.69 2.38 -19.17
C GLY A 223 4.01 1.65 -19.39
N GLU A 224 5.09 2.39 -19.67
CA GLU A 224 6.42 1.85 -19.92
C GLU A 224 7.36 2.10 -18.72
N ALA A 225 8.21 1.11 -18.42
CA ALA A 225 9.28 1.24 -17.44
C ALA A 225 10.55 0.57 -17.96
N ILE A 226 11.70 1.22 -17.76
CA ILE A 226 13.02 0.72 -18.18
C ILE A 226 13.92 0.72 -16.95
N VAL A 227 14.42 -0.47 -16.62
CA VAL A 227 15.35 -0.69 -15.52
C VAL A 227 16.77 -0.63 -16.05
N ASN A 228 17.65 0.04 -15.33
CA ASN A 228 19.04 0.29 -15.69
C ASN A 228 19.18 0.80 -17.14
N PRO A 229 18.52 1.95 -17.47
CA PRO A 229 18.58 2.53 -18.81
C PRO A 229 20.03 2.90 -19.15
N ASP A 230 20.34 2.88 -20.44
CA ASP A 230 21.57 3.50 -20.93
C ASP A 230 21.50 5.04 -20.85
N ALA A 231 22.64 5.69 -21.01
CA ALA A 231 22.74 7.14 -20.87
C ALA A 231 21.86 7.91 -21.89
N GLU A 232 21.68 7.38 -23.08
CA GLU A 232 20.85 7.99 -24.14
C GLU A 232 19.37 7.91 -23.76
N THR A 233 18.92 6.75 -23.27
CA THR A 233 17.55 6.54 -22.78
C THR A 233 17.26 7.41 -21.56
N GLU A 234 18.18 7.48 -20.59
CA GLU A 234 17.98 8.30 -19.39
C GLU A 234 17.90 9.78 -19.76
N GLN A 235 18.74 10.26 -20.69
CA GLN A 235 18.68 11.64 -21.15
C GLN A 235 17.36 11.96 -21.86
N LYS A 236 16.87 11.05 -22.71
CA LYS A 236 15.57 11.20 -23.37
C LYS A 236 14.43 11.35 -22.36
N PHE A 237 14.43 10.52 -21.31
CA PHE A 237 13.42 10.62 -20.25
C PHE A 237 13.57 11.90 -19.41
N ALA A 238 14.79 12.40 -19.21
CA ALA A 238 15.02 13.69 -18.56
C ALA A 238 14.43 14.85 -19.35
N GLU A 239 14.58 14.83 -20.69
CA GLU A 239 13.97 15.81 -21.60
C GLU A 239 12.43 15.74 -21.53
N LEU A 240 11.85 14.53 -21.59
CA LEU A 240 10.41 14.32 -21.45
C LEU A 240 9.89 14.81 -20.09
N LEU A 241 10.62 14.60 -19.01
CA LEU A 241 10.25 15.08 -17.68
C LEU A 241 10.20 16.61 -17.63
N GLU A 242 11.19 17.28 -18.24
CA GLU A 242 11.23 18.75 -18.31
C GLU A 242 10.10 19.31 -19.19
N GLU A 243 9.75 18.63 -20.28
CA GLU A 243 8.59 19.00 -21.13
C GLU A 243 7.27 18.84 -20.34
N TYR A 244 7.09 17.70 -19.66
CA TYR A 244 5.91 17.43 -18.86
C TYR A 244 5.72 18.45 -17.72
N LYS A 245 6.81 18.84 -17.04
CA LYS A 245 6.76 19.89 -16.02
C LYS A 245 6.33 21.24 -16.59
N LYS A 246 6.85 21.63 -17.76
CA LYS A 246 6.49 22.89 -18.42
C LYS A 246 5.02 22.93 -18.85
N GLU A 247 4.47 21.80 -19.29
CA GLU A 247 3.06 21.71 -19.67
C GLU A 247 2.12 21.85 -18.45
N LYS A 248 2.58 21.40 -17.27
CA LYS A 248 1.83 21.51 -16.01
C LYS A 248 1.97 22.87 -15.31
N GLU A 249 2.97 23.68 -15.64
CA GLU A 249 3.08 25.02 -15.09
C GLU A 249 1.87 25.88 -15.54
N PRO A 250 1.09 26.45 -14.60
CA PRO A 250 -0.03 27.31 -14.99
C PRO A 250 0.52 28.51 -15.76
N VAL A 251 0.01 28.73 -16.99
CA VAL A 251 0.33 29.92 -17.78
C VAL A 251 -0.06 31.14 -16.97
N SER A 252 0.92 31.77 -16.36
CA SER A 252 0.74 33.06 -15.68
C SER A 252 0.38 34.07 -16.73
N TYR A 253 -0.94 34.35 -16.90
CA TYR A 253 -1.41 35.51 -17.64
C TYR A 253 -1.02 36.78 -16.86
N THR A 254 0.15 37.29 -17.16
CA THR A 254 0.48 38.66 -16.84
C THR A 254 -0.48 39.53 -17.65
N HIS A 255 -1.56 39.99 -17.03
CA HIS A 255 -2.35 41.11 -17.56
C HIS A 255 -1.43 42.35 -17.61
N LEU A 256 -0.89 42.60 -18.81
CA LEU A 256 -0.44 43.94 -19.17
C LEU A 256 -1.70 44.77 -19.29
N THR A 257 -2.05 45.50 -18.22
CA THR A 257 -2.94 46.67 -18.29
C THR A 257 -2.17 47.79 -18.97
N LEU A 258 -2.59 48.15 -20.15
CA LEU A 258 -2.32 49.46 -20.78
C LEU A 258 -3.25 50.48 -20.18
#